data_9ed50066ae09e838fcf277aa814fd6ca
#
_entry.id   9ed50066ae09e838fcf277aa814fd6ca
#
_cell.length_a   1.000
_cell.length_b   1.000
_cell.length_c   1.000
_cell.angle_alpha   90.00
_cell.angle_beta   90.00
_cell.angle_gamma   90.00
#
_symmetry.space_group_name_H-M   'P 1'
#
loop_
_entity.id
_entity.type
_entity.pdbx_description
1 polymer ?
#
loop_
_entity_poly.entity_id
_entity_poly.type
_entity_poly.pdbx_seq_one_letter_code
_entity_poly.pdbx_strand_id
1 'polypeptide(L)'
;MTDIVALTLNPSIDISTSVERVEPTRKLRCSPPRFYPGGGGVNVARVALRFGAGVELIYPTGGSTGHLLRRLVEREGIPNLAVDLAQETREDLTVFEEATGAEYRFVLPGPRVSESEWRNCLDILEQLHSRPKFMVASGSLPPGVPPDFYARVAKIARKLGAKFVLDTSGAALEAALKEGVYLLKPNLRELNEFLGAEVADDGAIVAASRRIIARYGTEVVVTSLGENGAILVSADKTWRAEAPHVHVLSAVGAGDSFLGAMVSRLATGHSLEDAFRYAVAAGAAAVLTPGTALCDRADVERLLPQVRIRNLEVRELAAAVGH
;
A
#
# COMPACT_ATOMS: atom_id res chain seq x y z
N MET A 1 12.80 7.15 17.63
CA MET A 1 11.78 8.22 17.47
C MET A 1 10.84 7.75 16.37
N THR A 2 9.52 7.78 16.57
CA THR A 2 8.53 7.30 15.57
C THR A 2 8.34 8.39 14.53
N ASP A 3 8.81 8.15 13.30
CA ASP A 3 8.61 9.06 12.17
C ASP A 3 7.35 8.75 11.37
N ILE A 4 6.93 7.48 11.39
CA ILE A 4 5.80 6.95 10.62
C ILE A 4 4.87 6.19 11.55
N VAL A 5 3.57 6.48 11.49
CA VAL A 5 2.52 5.61 12.04
C VAL A 5 1.79 4.97 10.88
N ALA A 6 1.83 3.64 10.81
CA ALA A 6 1.14 2.86 9.79
C ALA A 6 -0.13 2.24 10.39
N LEU A 7 -1.24 2.34 9.65
CA LEU A 7 -2.54 1.82 10.04
C LEU A 7 -3.10 0.89 8.97
N THR A 8 -3.64 -0.24 9.39
CA THR A 8 -4.51 -1.07 8.57
C THR A 8 -5.71 -1.52 9.38
N LEU A 9 -6.91 -1.50 8.80
CA LEU A 9 -8.15 -1.92 9.49
C LEU A 9 -8.54 -3.36 9.16
N ASN A 10 -7.98 -3.92 8.10
CA ASN A 10 -8.32 -5.25 7.62
C ASN A 10 -7.06 -6.08 7.38
N PRO A 11 -6.25 -6.32 8.45
CA PRO A 11 -5.06 -7.14 8.33
C PRO A 11 -5.42 -8.59 8.03
N SER A 12 -4.44 -9.35 7.57
CA SER A 12 -4.58 -10.77 7.25
C SER A 12 -3.38 -11.58 7.70
N ILE A 13 -3.56 -12.89 7.75
CA ILE A 13 -2.45 -13.82 7.62
C ILE A 13 -2.35 -14.17 6.14
N ASP A 14 -1.24 -13.84 5.51
CA ASP A 14 -1.01 -14.20 4.13
C ASP A 14 -0.32 -15.57 4.08
N ILE A 15 -1.01 -16.54 3.51
CA ILE A 15 -0.53 -17.91 3.33
C ILE A 15 -0.09 -18.07 1.88
N SER A 16 1.17 -18.44 1.66
CA SER A 16 1.72 -18.69 0.33
C SER A 16 2.20 -20.12 0.21
N THR A 17 1.78 -20.80 -0.87
CA THR A 17 2.19 -22.17 -1.18
C THR A 17 2.27 -22.37 -2.69
N SER A 18 2.79 -23.52 -3.14
CA SER A 18 2.79 -23.91 -4.55
C SER A 18 2.14 -25.27 -4.76
N VAL A 19 1.71 -25.52 -5.97
CA VAL A 19 1.20 -26.79 -6.46
C VAL A 19 1.69 -27.00 -7.88
N GLU A 20 1.91 -28.23 -8.30
CA GLU A 20 2.35 -28.55 -9.67
C GLU A 20 1.34 -28.03 -10.71
N ARG A 21 0.03 -28.36 -10.51
CA ARG A 21 -1.06 -27.90 -11.38
C ARG A 21 -2.36 -27.74 -10.60
N VAL A 22 -3.12 -26.68 -10.92
CA VAL A 22 -4.46 -26.48 -10.38
C VAL A 22 -5.49 -27.20 -11.24
N GLU A 23 -6.08 -28.27 -10.70
CA GLU A 23 -7.10 -29.07 -11.38
C GLU A 23 -8.39 -29.08 -10.55
N PRO A 24 -9.54 -28.76 -11.16
CA PRO A 24 -10.83 -28.78 -10.47
C PRO A 24 -11.19 -30.19 -10.04
N THR A 25 -11.99 -30.31 -8.98
CA THR A 25 -12.54 -31.58 -8.44
C THR A 25 -11.52 -32.56 -7.88
N ARG A 26 -10.23 -32.26 -7.88
CA ARG A 26 -9.17 -33.10 -7.34
C ARG A 26 -8.64 -32.54 -6.01
N LYS A 27 -8.13 -33.44 -5.15
CA LYS A 27 -7.36 -33.05 -3.99
C LYS A 27 -5.95 -32.65 -4.42
N LEU A 28 -5.63 -31.37 -4.33
CA LEU A 28 -4.33 -30.81 -4.67
C LEU A 28 -3.40 -30.89 -3.45
N ARG A 29 -2.22 -31.46 -3.63
CA ARG A 29 -1.20 -31.51 -2.59
C ARG A 29 -0.19 -30.40 -2.81
N CYS A 30 -0.25 -29.42 -1.91
CA CYS A 30 0.60 -28.24 -1.98
C CYS A 30 1.96 -28.46 -1.27
N SER A 31 2.93 -27.64 -1.60
CA SER A 31 4.19 -27.51 -0.86
C SER A 31 3.95 -26.99 0.57
N PRO A 32 4.92 -27.11 1.51
CA PRO A 32 4.79 -26.52 2.83
C PRO A 32 4.48 -25.01 2.75
N PRO A 33 3.42 -24.56 3.45
CA PRO A 33 3.01 -23.15 3.38
C PRO A 33 3.97 -22.23 4.11
N ARG A 34 4.09 -21.00 3.62
CA ARG A 34 4.75 -19.87 4.29
C ARG A 34 3.69 -18.92 4.79
N PHE A 35 3.88 -18.40 6.01
CA PHE A 35 2.97 -17.48 6.67
C PHE A 35 3.63 -16.13 6.83
N TYR A 36 2.95 -15.06 6.40
CA TYR A 36 3.40 -13.68 6.53
C TYR A 36 2.33 -12.84 7.21
N PRO A 37 2.72 -11.81 7.99
CA PRO A 37 1.76 -10.82 8.43
C PRO A 37 1.36 -9.97 7.22
N GLY A 38 0.07 -9.87 6.94
CA GLY A 38 -0.51 -9.23 5.76
C GLY A 38 -1.42 -8.05 6.08
N GLY A 39 -1.84 -7.39 5.00
CA GLY A 39 -2.58 -6.14 5.03
C GLY A 39 -1.69 -4.95 4.69
N GLY A 40 -2.24 -3.98 3.89
CA GLY A 40 -1.43 -2.91 3.30
C GLY A 40 -0.61 -2.12 4.32
N GLY A 41 -1.23 -1.66 5.43
CA GLY A 41 -0.49 -0.93 6.47
C GLY A 41 0.57 -1.76 7.19
N VAL A 42 0.33 -3.08 7.37
CA VAL A 42 1.35 -4.00 7.91
C VAL A 42 2.53 -4.09 6.95
N ASN A 43 2.27 -4.28 5.68
CA ASN A 43 3.31 -4.38 4.66
C ASN A 43 4.11 -3.07 4.51
N VAL A 44 3.45 -1.91 4.57
CA VAL A 44 4.12 -0.60 4.60
C VAL A 44 5.04 -0.49 5.82
N ALA A 45 4.58 -0.91 7.01
CA ALA A 45 5.40 -0.86 8.23
C ALA A 45 6.63 -1.78 8.13
N ARG A 46 6.46 -3.02 7.61
CA ARG A 46 7.56 -3.97 7.36
C ARG A 46 8.63 -3.35 6.47
N VAL A 47 8.21 -2.76 5.36
CA VAL A 47 9.14 -2.13 4.40
C VAL A 47 9.80 -0.90 5.02
N ALA A 48 9.04 0.00 5.66
CA ALA A 48 9.60 1.18 6.30
C ALA A 48 10.67 0.85 7.34
N LEU A 49 10.42 -0.19 8.16
CA LEU A 49 11.40 -0.67 9.13
C LEU A 49 12.67 -1.22 8.46
N ARG A 50 12.53 -2.04 7.41
CA ARG A 50 13.67 -2.57 6.64
C ARG A 50 14.57 -1.48 6.06
N PHE A 51 13.98 -0.33 5.73
CA PHE A 51 14.72 0.84 5.22
C PHE A 51 15.17 1.81 6.31
N GLY A 52 15.02 1.43 7.59
CA GLY A 52 15.60 2.16 8.72
C GLY A 52 14.78 3.37 9.20
N ALA A 53 13.52 3.51 8.76
CA ALA A 53 12.62 4.52 9.31
C ALA A 53 12.07 4.07 10.68
N GLY A 54 11.90 5.01 11.60
CA GLY A 54 11.17 4.78 12.84
C GLY A 54 9.68 4.62 12.54
N VAL A 55 9.14 3.42 12.69
CA VAL A 55 7.73 3.12 12.39
C VAL A 55 7.04 2.49 13.58
N GLU A 56 5.76 2.80 13.76
CA GLU A 56 4.83 2.15 14.68
C GLU A 56 3.59 1.70 13.91
N LEU A 57 3.17 0.45 14.12
CA LEU A 57 2.03 -0.15 13.45
C LEU A 57 0.82 -0.21 14.37
N ILE A 58 -0.35 0.23 13.88
CA ILE A 58 -1.63 0.09 14.55
C ILE A 58 -2.54 -0.80 13.70
N TYR A 59 -3.07 -1.87 14.30
CA TYR A 59 -3.90 -2.84 13.59
C TYR A 59 -4.85 -3.58 14.51
N PRO A 60 -6.09 -3.87 14.08
CA PRO A 60 -7.01 -4.73 14.83
C PRO A 60 -6.71 -6.20 14.55
N THR A 61 -6.94 -7.07 15.54
CA THR A 61 -6.67 -8.50 15.43
C THR A 61 -7.46 -9.28 16.47
N GLY A 62 -7.96 -10.47 16.12
CA GLY A 62 -8.76 -11.27 17.04
C GLY A 62 -8.70 -12.76 16.77
N GLY A 63 -9.07 -13.53 17.77
CA GLY A 63 -9.12 -14.99 17.75
C GLY A 63 -7.76 -15.67 17.65
N SER A 64 -7.77 -16.94 17.30
CA SER A 64 -6.56 -17.78 17.16
C SER A 64 -5.66 -17.31 16.03
N THR A 65 -6.25 -16.93 14.90
CA THR A 65 -5.56 -16.34 13.75
C THR A 65 -4.96 -14.99 14.10
N GLY A 66 -5.65 -14.19 14.93
CA GLY A 66 -5.11 -12.93 15.46
C GLY A 66 -3.89 -13.14 16.35
N HIS A 67 -3.88 -14.16 17.19
CA HIS A 67 -2.66 -14.50 17.97
C HIS A 67 -1.50 -14.91 17.07
N LEU A 68 -1.76 -15.61 15.96
CA LEU A 68 -0.73 -15.92 14.99
C LEU A 68 -0.22 -14.65 14.31
N LEU A 69 -1.11 -13.74 13.89
CA LEU A 69 -0.73 -12.47 13.29
C LEU A 69 0.18 -11.65 14.21
N ARG A 70 -0.16 -11.53 15.52
CA ARG A 70 0.69 -10.82 16.50
C ARG A 70 2.10 -11.41 16.53
N ARG A 71 2.23 -12.73 16.63
CA ARG A 71 3.54 -13.39 16.63
C ARG A 71 4.32 -13.15 15.33
N LEU A 72 3.64 -13.08 14.19
CA LEU A 72 4.29 -12.78 12.92
C LEU A 72 4.79 -11.32 12.88
N VAL A 73 4.00 -10.36 13.34
CA VAL A 73 4.38 -8.94 13.45
C VAL A 73 5.54 -8.76 14.43
N GLU A 74 5.50 -9.43 15.58
CA GLU A 74 6.58 -9.40 16.58
C GLU A 74 7.90 -9.95 16.01
N ARG A 75 7.85 -11.02 15.21
CA ARG A 75 9.04 -11.59 14.54
C ARG A 75 9.68 -10.64 13.52
N GLU A 76 8.88 -9.78 12.90
CA GLU A 76 9.40 -8.71 12.02
C GLU A 76 10.06 -7.57 12.83
N GLY A 77 9.90 -7.55 14.17
CA GLY A 77 10.49 -6.54 15.05
C GLY A 77 9.82 -5.17 14.97
N ILE A 78 8.56 -5.11 14.50
CA ILE A 78 7.84 -3.86 14.30
C ILE A 78 7.24 -3.40 15.65
N PRO A 79 7.57 -2.18 16.15
CA PRO A 79 6.81 -1.56 17.23
C PRO A 79 5.34 -1.47 16.85
N ASN A 80 4.45 -1.98 17.71
CA ASN A 80 3.04 -2.07 17.33
C ASN A 80 2.07 -1.93 18.49
N LEU A 81 0.86 -1.46 18.18
CA LEU A 81 -0.30 -1.40 19.05
C LEU A 81 -1.44 -2.19 18.39
N ALA A 82 -1.73 -3.35 18.93
CA ALA A 82 -2.80 -4.21 18.44
C ALA A 82 -4.10 -3.94 19.18
N VAL A 83 -5.20 -3.78 18.43
CA VAL A 83 -6.56 -3.62 18.97
C VAL A 83 -7.26 -4.98 18.94
N ASP A 84 -7.85 -5.38 20.07
CA ASP A 84 -8.56 -6.66 20.15
C ASP A 84 -9.89 -6.61 19.42
N LEU A 85 -10.14 -7.63 18.59
CA LEU A 85 -11.42 -7.91 17.94
C LEU A 85 -12.05 -9.15 18.54
N ALA A 86 -13.38 -9.17 18.58
CA ALA A 86 -14.15 -10.34 19.00
C ALA A 86 -14.11 -11.48 17.95
N GLN A 87 -13.96 -11.15 16.68
CA GLN A 87 -13.94 -12.11 15.58
C GLN A 87 -12.51 -12.44 15.13
N GLU A 88 -12.37 -13.60 14.47
CA GLU A 88 -11.09 -14.09 13.92
C GLU A 88 -10.53 -13.15 12.85
N THR A 89 -9.23 -12.92 12.89
CA THR A 89 -8.51 -12.26 11.80
C THR A 89 -8.60 -13.12 10.53
N ARG A 90 -8.80 -12.49 9.38
CA ARG A 90 -8.89 -13.21 8.09
C ARG A 90 -7.57 -13.81 7.66
N GLU A 91 -7.67 -14.80 6.79
CA GLU A 91 -6.54 -15.42 6.11
C GLU A 91 -6.70 -15.21 4.60
N ASP A 92 -5.61 -14.88 3.91
CA ASP A 92 -5.56 -14.81 2.46
C ASP A 92 -4.62 -15.90 1.94
N LEU A 93 -5.07 -16.67 0.95
CA LEU A 93 -4.29 -17.78 0.39
C LEU A 93 -3.82 -17.42 -1.01
N THR A 94 -2.52 -17.54 -1.24
CA THR A 94 -1.88 -17.43 -2.55
C THR A 94 -1.30 -18.78 -2.93
N VAL A 95 -1.70 -19.30 -4.08
CA VAL A 95 -1.20 -20.57 -4.64
C VAL A 95 -0.51 -20.31 -5.95
N PHE A 96 0.76 -20.65 -6.03
CA PHE A 96 1.56 -20.59 -7.26
C PHE A 96 1.46 -21.94 -8.00
N GLU A 97 1.03 -21.92 -9.25
CA GLU A 97 0.99 -23.08 -10.12
C GLU A 97 2.32 -23.22 -10.88
N GLU A 98 3.09 -24.24 -10.58
CA GLU A 98 4.44 -24.42 -11.11
C GLU A 98 4.45 -24.72 -12.62
N ALA A 99 3.43 -25.44 -13.11
CA ALA A 99 3.35 -25.85 -14.50
C ALA A 99 3.09 -24.69 -15.48
N THR A 100 2.39 -23.64 -15.04
CA THR A 100 2.00 -22.50 -15.91
C THR A 100 2.64 -21.19 -15.49
N GLY A 101 3.18 -21.11 -14.26
CA GLY A 101 3.61 -19.86 -13.64
C GLY A 101 2.47 -18.95 -13.20
N ALA A 102 1.23 -19.43 -13.21
CA ALA A 102 0.06 -18.65 -12.77
C ALA A 102 0.00 -18.55 -11.25
N GLU A 103 -0.49 -17.41 -10.75
CA GLU A 103 -0.73 -17.18 -9.34
C GLU A 103 -2.23 -17.03 -9.08
N TYR A 104 -2.76 -17.83 -8.17
CA TYR A 104 -4.16 -17.79 -7.74
C TYR A 104 -4.25 -17.20 -6.34
N ARG A 105 -5.01 -16.13 -6.18
CA ARG A 105 -5.20 -15.43 -4.91
C ARG A 105 -6.63 -15.55 -4.44
N PHE A 106 -6.81 -16.11 -3.26
CA PHE A 106 -8.08 -16.24 -2.57
C PHE A 106 -8.11 -15.26 -1.40
N VAL A 107 -8.75 -14.13 -1.61
CA VAL A 107 -8.86 -13.04 -0.63
C VAL A 107 -10.17 -13.21 0.12
N LEU A 108 -10.09 -13.56 1.40
CA LEU A 108 -11.27 -13.74 2.22
C LEU A 108 -11.78 -12.39 2.76
N PRO A 109 -13.10 -12.25 3.00
CA PRO A 109 -13.64 -11.08 3.65
C PRO A 109 -13.09 -10.96 5.08
N GLY A 110 -12.85 -9.72 5.51
CA GLY A 110 -12.46 -9.46 6.89
C GLY A 110 -13.60 -9.71 7.88
N PRO A 111 -13.27 -9.78 9.17
CA PRO A 111 -14.27 -9.91 10.23
C PRO A 111 -15.20 -8.70 10.26
N ARG A 112 -16.40 -8.87 10.78
CA ARG A 112 -17.25 -7.72 11.08
C ARG A 112 -16.71 -7.02 12.32
N VAL A 113 -16.33 -5.77 12.17
CA VAL A 113 -15.81 -4.94 13.26
C VAL A 113 -16.95 -4.09 13.84
N SER A 114 -17.15 -4.17 15.15
CA SER A 114 -18.16 -3.38 15.86
C SER A 114 -17.77 -1.90 15.98
N GLU A 115 -18.75 -1.07 16.34
CA GLU A 115 -18.50 0.35 16.52
C GLU A 115 -17.49 0.65 17.63
N SER A 116 -17.52 -0.08 18.73
CA SER A 116 -16.57 0.07 19.82
C SER A 116 -15.14 -0.31 19.41
N GLU A 117 -14.98 -1.36 18.60
CA GLU A 117 -13.67 -1.83 18.15
C GLU A 117 -13.00 -0.85 17.17
N TRP A 118 -13.73 -0.37 16.14
CA TRP A 118 -13.10 0.60 15.24
C TRP A 118 -12.91 1.98 15.88
N ARG A 119 -13.75 2.39 16.85
CA ARG A 119 -13.52 3.61 17.63
C ARG A 119 -12.24 3.50 18.47
N ASN A 120 -12.01 2.35 19.07
CA ASN A 120 -10.78 2.11 19.84
C ASN A 120 -9.52 2.29 18.97
N CYS A 121 -9.57 1.94 17.67
CA CYS A 121 -8.47 2.26 16.75
C CYS A 121 -8.24 3.77 16.60
N LEU A 122 -9.31 4.59 16.56
CA LEU A 122 -9.20 6.05 16.50
C LEU A 122 -8.69 6.62 17.82
N ASP A 123 -9.18 6.10 18.96
CA ASP A 123 -8.79 6.56 20.30
C ASP A 123 -7.28 6.35 20.52
N ILE A 124 -6.73 5.21 20.07
CA ILE A 124 -5.29 4.95 20.11
C ILE A 124 -4.53 5.98 19.27
N LEU A 125 -5.01 6.31 18.07
CA LEU A 125 -4.40 7.32 17.22
C LEU A 125 -4.45 8.72 17.85
N GLU A 126 -5.53 9.08 18.52
CA GLU A 126 -5.67 10.38 19.22
C GLU A 126 -4.78 10.47 20.45
N GLN A 127 -4.48 9.33 21.10
CA GLN A 127 -3.66 9.24 22.31
C GLN A 127 -2.16 9.02 22.03
N LEU A 128 -1.74 9.03 20.78
CA LEU A 128 -0.33 8.89 20.44
C LEU A 128 0.50 9.96 21.12
N HIS A 129 1.49 9.53 21.90
CA HIS A 129 2.47 10.43 22.52
C HIS A 129 3.55 10.89 21.54
N SER A 130 3.77 10.14 20.45
CA SER A 130 4.68 10.52 19.38
C SER A 130 4.02 11.54 18.44
N ARG A 131 4.86 12.41 17.85
CA ARG A 131 4.43 13.28 16.74
C ARG A 131 5.04 12.76 15.46
N PRO A 132 4.38 11.83 14.76
CA PRO A 132 4.90 11.27 13.54
C PRO A 132 4.94 12.33 12.44
N LYS A 133 5.92 12.25 11.53
CA LYS A 133 5.95 13.08 10.32
C LYS A 133 4.89 12.63 9.32
N PHE A 134 4.64 11.32 9.27
CA PHE A 134 3.68 10.69 8.36
C PHE A 134 2.76 9.73 9.11
N MET A 135 1.48 9.80 8.75
CA MET A 135 0.48 8.81 9.11
C MET A 135 0.02 8.12 7.82
N VAL A 136 0.21 6.81 7.73
CA VAL A 136 -0.09 6.03 6.52
C VAL A 136 -1.25 5.11 6.82
N ALA A 137 -2.34 5.22 6.06
CA ALA A 137 -3.41 4.25 6.06
C ALA A 137 -3.41 3.49 4.72
N SER A 138 -3.32 2.17 4.78
CA SER A 138 -3.32 1.32 3.60
C SER A 138 -4.16 0.07 3.80
N GLY A 139 -4.99 -0.23 2.80
CA GLY A 139 -5.89 -1.37 2.73
C GLY A 139 -7.37 -1.00 2.78
N SER A 140 -8.22 -2.02 2.57
CA SER A 140 -9.68 -1.89 2.60
C SER A 140 -10.21 -1.78 4.03
N LEU A 141 -11.42 -1.25 4.16
CA LEU A 141 -12.18 -1.29 5.42
C LEU A 141 -12.95 -2.61 5.51
N PRO A 142 -12.91 -3.30 6.68
CA PRO A 142 -13.70 -4.50 6.89
C PRO A 142 -15.19 -4.18 7.11
N PRO A 143 -16.09 -5.17 7.00
CA PRO A 143 -17.51 -5.00 7.29
C PRO A 143 -17.76 -4.39 8.67
N GLY A 144 -18.68 -3.43 8.77
CA GLY A 144 -19.03 -2.74 10.01
C GLY A 144 -18.26 -1.44 10.28
N VAL A 145 -17.14 -1.22 9.62
CA VAL A 145 -16.42 0.06 9.66
C VAL A 145 -17.07 1.05 8.70
N PRO A 146 -17.41 2.28 9.15
CA PRO A 146 -18.05 3.26 8.29
C PRO A 146 -17.08 3.77 7.21
N PRO A 147 -17.58 4.13 6.01
CA PRO A 147 -16.74 4.58 4.90
C PRO A 147 -15.98 5.88 5.18
N ASP A 148 -16.41 6.67 6.17
CA ASP A 148 -15.71 7.89 6.59
C ASP A 148 -14.57 7.64 7.60
N PHE A 149 -14.24 6.39 7.90
CA PHE A 149 -13.20 6.05 8.87
C PHE A 149 -11.86 6.72 8.53
N TYR A 150 -11.38 6.60 7.29
CA TYR A 150 -10.12 7.23 6.88
C TYR A 150 -10.20 8.76 6.83
N ALA A 151 -11.38 9.33 6.65
CA ALA A 151 -11.59 10.76 6.81
C ALA A 151 -11.37 11.22 8.26
N ARG A 152 -11.80 10.42 9.24
CA ARG A 152 -11.53 10.67 10.66
C ARG A 152 -10.04 10.54 10.97
N VAL A 153 -9.36 9.54 10.39
CA VAL A 153 -7.89 9.40 10.51
C VAL A 153 -7.18 10.62 9.92
N ALA A 154 -7.61 11.15 8.78
CA ALA A 154 -7.07 12.38 8.19
C ALA A 154 -7.18 13.58 9.13
N LYS A 155 -8.31 13.74 9.85
CA LYS A 155 -8.49 14.78 10.87
C LYS A 155 -7.51 14.62 12.04
N ILE A 156 -7.30 13.39 12.51
CA ILE A 156 -6.35 13.10 13.57
C ILE A 156 -4.92 13.42 13.09
N ALA A 157 -4.53 12.96 11.91
CA ALA A 157 -3.22 13.27 11.34
C ALA A 157 -2.95 14.79 11.29
N ARG A 158 -3.93 15.57 10.82
CA ARG A 158 -3.86 17.04 10.78
C ARG A 158 -3.70 17.64 12.18
N LYS A 159 -4.43 17.16 13.20
CA LYS A 159 -4.29 17.62 14.60
C LYS A 159 -2.88 17.34 15.16
N LEU A 160 -2.28 16.22 14.76
CA LEU A 160 -0.92 15.82 15.17
C LEU A 160 0.18 16.52 14.36
N GLY A 161 -0.17 17.25 13.30
CA GLY A 161 0.77 17.86 12.36
C GLY A 161 1.46 16.86 11.43
N ALA A 162 0.90 15.67 11.29
CA ALA A 162 1.39 14.61 10.43
C ALA A 162 0.85 14.73 9.00
N LYS A 163 1.65 14.42 8.00
CA LYS A 163 1.23 14.29 6.61
C LYS A 163 0.48 12.97 6.43
N PHE A 164 -0.78 13.04 5.99
CA PHE A 164 -1.59 11.85 5.80
C PHE A 164 -1.37 11.23 4.42
N VAL A 165 -0.97 9.97 4.40
CA VAL A 165 -0.72 9.16 3.19
C VAL A 165 -1.77 8.08 3.12
N LEU A 166 -2.41 7.93 1.96
CA LEU A 166 -3.55 7.04 1.79
C LEU A 166 -3.37 6.11 0.59
N ASP A 167 -3.64 4.83 0.82
CA ASP A 167 -3.73 3.78 -0.19
C ASP A 167 -4.97 2.93 0.05
N THR A 168 -6.08 3.31 -0.55
CA THR A 168 -7.39 2.65 -0.46
C THR A 168 -8.23 2.99 -1.69
N SER A 169 -9.41 2.38 -1.80
CA SER A 169 -10.31 2.58 -2.94
C SER A 169 -11.77 2.79 -2.51
N GLY A 170 -12.64 3.07 -3.47
CA GLY A 170 -14.08 3.17 -3.30
C GLY A 170 -14.53 4.31 -2.39
N ALA A 171 -15.63 4.09 -1.65
CA ALA A 171 -16.25 5.11 -0.81
C ALA A 171 -15.32 5.63 0.31
N ALA A 172 -14.40 4.79 0.80
CA ALA A 172 -13.44 5.18 1.82
C ALA A 172 -12.43 6.21 1.29
N LEU A 173 -11.98 6.06 0.05
CA LEU A 173 -11.13 7.03 -0.64
C LEU A 173 -11.86 8.36 -0.83
N GLU A 174 -13.09 8.32 -1.35
CA GLU A 174 -13.88 9.54 -1.59
C GLU A 174 -14.12 10.35 -0.32
N ALA A 175 -14.41 9.68 0.80
CA ALA A 175 -14.63 10.32 2.07
C ALA A 175 -13.33 10.97 2.60
N ALA A 176 -12.21 10.26 2.53
CA ALA A 176 -10.93 10.72 3.05
C ALA A 176 -10.37 11.91 2.26
N LEU A 177 -10.51 11.93 0.95
CA LEU A 177 -10.05 13.04 0.10
C LEU A 177 -10.67 14.38 0.49
N LYS A 178 -11.93 14.39 0.94
CA LYS A 178 -12.63 15.61 1.40
C LYS A 178 -12.01 16.24 2.65
N GLU A 179 -11.26 15.47 3.43
CA GLU A 179 -10.62 15.93 4.67
C GLU A 179 -9.14 16.30 4.53
N GLY A 180 -8.59 16.10 3.34
CA GLY A 180 -7.19 16.40 3.00
C GLY A 180 -6.28 15.19 3.14
N VAL A 181 -5.64 14.84 2.04
CA VAL A 181 -4.66 13.76 1.90
C VAL A 181 -3.38 14.37 1.33
N TYR A 182 -2.25 14.18 2.00
CA TYR A 182 -0.96 14.65 1.50
C TYR A 182 -0.54 13.89 0.25
N LEU A 183 -0.54 12.56 0.32
CA LEU A 183 -0.14 11.68 -0.76
C LEU A 183 -1.18 10.57 -0.98
N LEU A 184 -1.67 10.46 -2.19
CA LEU A 184 -2.55 9.40 -2.65
C LEU A 184 -1.81 8.49 -3.63
N LYS A 185 -1.93 7.15 -3.45
CA LYS A 185 -1.30 6.17 -4.35
C LYS A 185 -2.31 5.18 -4.94
N PRO A 186 -3.10 5.50 -5.95
CA PRO A 186 -3.88 4.52 -6.69
C PRO A 186 -3.00 3.72 -7.68
N ASN A 187 -3.40 2.50 -7.99
CA ASN A 187 -3.01 1.90 -9.26
C ASN A 187 -3.93 2.39 -10.40
N LEU A 188 -3.60 2.06 -11.66
CA LEU A 188 -4.37 2.53 -12.82
C LEU A 188 -5.84 2.08 -12.76
N ARG A 189 -6.11 0.84 -12.32
CA ARG A 189 -7.47 0.31 -12.18
C ARG A 189 -8.26 1.08 -11.12
N GLU A 190 -7.66 1.31 -9.96
CA GLU A 190 -8.28 2.08 -8.86
C GLU A 190 -8.53 3.54 -9.24
N LEU A 191 -7.62 4.14 -10.01
CA LEU A 191 -7.82 5.48 -10.55
C LEU A 191 -9.02 5.51 -11.50
N ASN A 192 -9.14 4.55 -12.41
CA ASN A 192 -10.26 4.42 -13.35
C ASN A 192 -11.59 4.20 -12.61
N GLU A 193 -11.61 3.31 -11.63
CA GLU A 193 -12.77 3.07 -10.77
C GLU A 193 -13.21 4.36 -10.03
N PHE A 194 -12.25 5.11 -9.47
CA PHE A 194 -12.53 6.38 -8.78
C PHE A 194 -13.08 7.45 -9.73
N LEU A 195 -12.57 7.51 -10.98
CA LEU A 195 -13.02 8.47 -11.98
C LEU A 195 -14.36 8.09 -12.62
N GLY A 196 -14.75 6.82 -12.56
CA GLY A 196 -15.87 6.27 -13.34
C GLY A 196 -15.62 6.33 -14.86
N ALA A 197 -14.35 6.40 -15.28
CA ALA A 197 -13.92 6.51 -16.67
C ALA A 197 -12.55 5.89 -16.87
N GLU A 198 -12.30 5.36 -18.07
CA GLU A 198 -11.00 4.79 -18.42
C GLU A 198 -10.02 5.89 -18.84
N VAL A 199 -8.83 5.91 -18.20
CA VAL A 199 -7.67 6.69 -18.62
C VAL A 199 -6.53 5.72 -18.92
N ALA A 200 -5.98 5.78 -20.13
CA ALA A 200 -5.02 4.79 -20.60
C ALA A 200 -3.63 5.37 -20.90
N ASP A 201 -3.54 6.65 -21.25
CA ASP A 201 -2.29 7.30 -21.60
C ASP A 201 -1.76 8.21 -20.49
N ASP A 202 -0.47 8.51 -20.54
CA ASP A 202 0.22 9.34 -19.55
C ASP A 202 -0.45 10.72 -19.40
N GLY A 203 -0.93 11.32 -20.49
CA GLY A 203 -1.60 12.63 -20.50
C GLY A 203 -2.93 12.62 -19.75
N ALA A 204 -3.76 11.61 -20.00
CA ALA A 204 -5.03 11.44 -19.33
C ALA A 204 -4.84 11.16 -17.82
N ILE A 205 -3.84 10.34 -17.44
CA ILE A 205 -3.49 10.08 -16.05
C ILE A 205 -3.05 11.36 -15.33
N VAL A 206 -2.20 12.17 -15.98
CA VAL A 206 -1.75 13.46 -15.42
C VAL A 206 -2.91 14.44 -15.27
N ALA A 207 -3.79 14.55 -16.27
CA ALA A 207 -4.97 15.41 -16.21
C ALA A 207 -5.93 14.99 -15.09
N ALA A 208 -6.15 13.68 -14.91
CA ALA A 208 -6.95 13.12 -13.82
C ALA A 208 -6.33 13.44 -12.45
N SER A 209 -5.02 13.20 -12.30
CA SER A 209 -4.29 13.48 -11.06
C SER A 209 -4.34 14.97 -10.71
N ARG A 210 -4.18 15.87 -11.67
CA ARG A 210 -4.31 17.33 -11.47
C ARG A 210 -5.72 17.72 -11.03
N ARG A 211 -6.77 17.07 -11.58
CA ARG A 211 -8.16 17.30 -11.12
C ARG A 211 -8.36 16.88 -9.67
N ILE A 212 -7.77 15.76 -9.25
CA ILE A 212 -7.81 15.31 -7.85
C ILE A 212 -7.12 16.35 -6.96
N ILE A 213 -5.90 16.79 -7.31
CA ILE A 213 -5.15 17.81 -6.58
C ILE A 213 -5.95 19.10 -6.44
N ALA A 214 -6.49 19.62 -7.54
CA ALA A 214 -7.25 20.87 -7.55
C ALA A 214 -8.56 20.79 -6.76
N ARG A 215 -9.25 19.63 -6.82
CA ARG A 215 -10.56 19.47 -6.19
C ARG A 215 -10.48 19.20 -4.69
N TYR A 216 -9.47 18.44 -4.25
CA TYR A 216 -9.40 17.94 -2.88
C TYR A 216 -8.22 18.49 -2.05
N GLY A 217 -7.35 19.29 -2.67
CA GLY A 217 -6.16 19.82 -1.99
C GLY A 217 -5.10 18.77 -1.69
N THR A 218 -5.13 17.62 -2.36
CA THR A 218 -4.07 16.61 -2.28
C THR A 218 -2.77 17.19 -2.82
N GLU A 219 -1.65 17.00 -2.13
CA GLU A 219 -0.38 17.59 -2.58
C GLU A 219 0.32 16.72 -3.63
N VAL A 220 0.21 15.39 -3.50
CA VAL A 220 0.89 14.43 -4.38
C VAL A 220 -0.06 13.29 -4.75
N VAL A 221 -0.18 13.00 -6.03
CA VAL A 221 -0.84 11.79 -6.56
C VAL A 221 0.21 10.95 -7.27
N VAL A 222 0.32 9.67 -6.89
CA VAL A 222 1.25 8.72 -7.50
C VAL A 222 0.46 7.54 -8.05
N THR A 223 0.35 7.46 -9.37
CA THR A 223 -0.35 6.34 -10.03
C THR A 223 0.65 5.27 -10.42
N SER A 224 0.52 4.08 -9.84
CA SER A 224 1.34 2.92 -10.22
C SER A 224 0.78 2.23 -11.46
N LEU A 225 1.68 1.83 -12.38
CA LEU A 225 1.37 1.27 -13.70
C LEU A 225 1.92 -0.15 -13.88
N GLY A 226 2.13 -0.87 -12.78
CA GLY A 226 2.71 -2.21 -12.80
C GLY A 226 4.13 -2.22 -13.39
N GLU A 227 4.36 -3.11 -14.33
CA GLU A 227 5.65 -3.25 -15.04
C GLU A 227 6.07 -1.97 -15.81
N ASN A 228 5.12 -1.12 -16.14
CA ASN A 228 5.37 0.15 -16.80
C ASN A 228 5.84 1.26 -15.82
N GLY A 229 5.98 0.98 -14.52
CA GLY A 229 6.49 1.93 -13.53
C GLY A 229 5.41 2.80 -12.89
N ALA A 230 5.55 4.13 -12.88
CA ALA A 230 4.60 5.02 -12.21
C ALA A 230 4.63 6.45 -12.75
N ILE A 231 3.56 7.20 -12.49
CA ILE A 231 3.46 8.64 -12.72
C ILE A 231 3.23 9.35 -11.38
N LEU A 232 4.04 10.35 -11.09
CA LEU A 232 3.87 11.25 -9.96
C LEU A 232 3.47 12.63 -10.43
N VAL A 233 2.42 13.18 -9.82
CA VAL A 233 1.93 14.53 -10.08
C VAL A 233 1.85 15.30 -8.76
N SER A 234 2.43 16.49 -8.73
CA SER A 234 2.24 17.50 -7.67
C SER A 234 1.87 18.84 -8.29
N ALA A 235 1.77 19.88 -7.49
CA ALA A 235 1.42 21.22 -7.99
C ALA A 235 2.43 21.73 -9.06
N ASP A 236 3.72 21.45 -8.86
CA ASP A 236 4.84 21.99 -9.66
C ASP A 236 5.63 20.93 -10.42
N LYS A 237 5.37 19.62 -10.18
CA LYS A 237 6.12 18.51 -10.77
C LYS A 237 5.21 17.48 -11.41
N THR A 238 5.66 16.93 -12.52
CA THR A 238 5.03 15.80 -13.19
C THR A 238 6.13 14.88 -13.69
N TRP A 239 6.30 13.74 -13.05
CA TRP A 239 7.34 12.77 -13.36
C TRP A 239 6.76 11.45 -13.84
N ARG A 240 7.35 10.91 -14.88
CA ARG A 240 7.17 9.53 -15.34
C ARG A 240 8.40 8.72 -14.97
N ALA A 241 8.22 7.67 -14.22
CA ALA A 241 9.29 6.72 -13.91
C ALA A 241 9.04 5.39 -14.64
N GLU A 242 10.06 4.87 -15.28
CA GLU A 242 10.08 3.54 -15.88
C GLU A 242 10.64 2.54 -14.87
N ALA A 243 9.95 1.41 -14.70
CA ALA A 243 10.42 0.34 -13.82
C ALA A 243 11.54 -0.46 -14.49
N PRO A 244 12.50 -0.98 -13.72
CA PRO A 244 13.44 -1.98 -14.22
C PRO A 244 12.72 -3.23 -14.69
N HIS A 245 13.16 -3.81 -15.82
CA HIS A 245 12.67 -5.10 -16.28
C HIS A 245 13.22 -6.21 -15.40
N VAL A 246 12.33 -6.97 -14.79
CA VAL A 246 12.67 -8.07 -13.87
C VAL A 246 11.81 -9.30 -14.16
N HIS A 247 12.30 -10.47 -13.77
CA HIS A 247 11.50 -11.69 -13.80
C HIS A 247 10.51 -11.70 -12.61
N VAL A 248 9.22 -11.71 -12.90
CA VAL A 248 8.16 -11.67 -11.88
C VAL A 248 7.92 -13.06 -11.30
N LEU A 249 8.09 -13.19 -9.98
CA LEU A 249 7.68 -14.38 -9.22
C LEU A 249 6.31 -14.20 -8.59
N SER A 250 6.01 -13.03 -8.03
CA SER A 250 4.70 -12.68 -7.48
C SER A 250 4.51 -11.16 -7.55
N ALA A 251 3.30 -10.72 -7.86
CA ALA A 251 2.97 -9.29 -7.84
C ALA A 251 2.42 -8.80 -6.47
N VAL A 252 2.28 -9.72 -5.51
CA VAL A 252 1.69 -9.41 -4.19
C VAL A 252 2.62 -8.52 -3.39
N GLY A 253 2.08 -7.44 -2.80
CA GLY A 253 2.84 -6.53 -1.95
C GLY A 253 3.76 -5.55 -2.70
N ALA A 254 3.76 -5.53 -4.05
CA ALA A 254 4.55 -4.57 -4.83
C ALA A 254 4.09 -3.12 -4.58
N GLY A 255 2.78 -2.88 -4.51
CA GLY A 255 2.19 -1.58 -4.18
C GLY A 255 2.53 -1.12 -2.76
N ASP A 256 2.50 -2.03 -1.80
CA ASP A 256 2.84 -1.75 -0.40
C ASP A 256 4.35 -1.49 -0.25
N SER A 257 5.18 -2.27 -0.96
CA SER A 257 6.63 -2.07 -1.01
C SER A 257 6.99 -0.71 -1.61
N PHE A 258 6.32 -0.33 -2.70
CA PHE A 258 6.43 1.00 -3.28
C PHE A 258 6.11 2.09 -2.25
N LEU A 259 4.94 2.00 -1.59
CA LEU A 259 4.48 3.03 -0.66
C LEU A 259 5.38 3.08 0.60
N GLY A 260 5.71 1.94 1.17
CA GLY A 260 6.57 1.85 2.35
C GLY A 260 7.96 2.44 2.11
N ALA A 261 8.56 2.13 0.95
CA ALA A 261 9.85 2.69 0.54
C ALA A 261 9.76 4.21 0.32
N MET A 262 8.71 4.69 -0.36
CA MET A 262 8.50 6.12 -0.61
C MET A 262 8.39 6.90 0.69
N VAL A 263 7.52 6.46 1.59
CA VAL A 263 7.30 7.17 2.87
C VAL A 263 8.54 7.09 3.76
N SER A 264 9.26 5.96 3.76
CA SER A 264 10.51 5.82 4.49
C SER A 264 11.55 6.86 4.05
N ARG A 265 11.72 7.05 2.74
CA ARG A 265 12.66 8.07 2.20
C ARG A 265 12.22 9.48 2.53
N LEU A 266 10.93 9.79 2.41
CA LEU A 266 10.40 11.11 2.79
C LEU A 266 10.57 11.38 4.30
N ALA A 267 10.31 10.38 5.15
CA ALA A 267 10.45 10.50 6.61
C ALA A 267 11.89 10.76 7.05
N THR A 268 12.86 10.22 6.29
CA THR A 268 14.30 10.42 6.52
C THR A 268 14.89 11.66 5.82
N GLY A 269 14.03 12.52 5.23
CA GLY A 269 14.42 13.84 4.71
C GLY A 269 14.94 13.87 3.28
N HIS A 270 14.74 12.79 2.51
CA HIS A 270 15.08 12.78 1.08
C HIS A 270 14.07 13.58 0.26
N SER A 271 14.48 13.99 -0.93
CA SER A 271 13.64 14.72 -1.87
C SER A 271 12.47 13.84 -2.36
N LEU A 272 11.41 14.50 -2.86
CA LEU A 272 10.27 13.78 -3.45
C LEU A 272 10.69 12.94 -4.66
N GLU A 273 11.65 13.44 -5.46
CA GLU A 273 12.19 12.71 -6.61
C GLU A 273 12.96 11.45 -6.19
N ASP A 274 13.85 11.58 -5.19
CA ASP A 274 14.60 10.44 -4.65
C ASP A 274 13.66 9.39 -4.05
N ALA A 275 12.65 9.84 -3.29
CA ALA A 275 11.65 8.97 -2.71
C ALA A 275 10.83 8.24 -3.78
N PHE A 276 10.46 8.92 -4.86
CA PHE A 276 9.73 8.34 -5.98
C PHE A 276 10.59 7.32 -6.75
N ARG A 277 11.85 7.65 -7.04
CA ARG A 277 12.81 6.74 -7.68
C ARG A 277 12.99 5.46 -6.86
N TYR A 278 13.18 5.62 -5.57
CA TYR A 278 13.37 4.51 -4.64
C TYR A 278 12.12 3.64 -4.52
N ALA A 279 10.93 4.25 -4.52
CA ALA A 279 9.65 3.56 -4.51
C ALA A 279 9.44 2.67 -5.75
N VAL A 280 9.77 3.17 -6.94
CA VAL A 280 9.70 2.38 -8.19
C VAL A 280 10.65 1.19 -8.13
N ALA A 281 11.89 1.38 -7.66
CA ALA A 281 12.84 0.29 -7.48
C ALA A 281 12.32 -0.74 -6.46
N ALA A 282 11.70 -0.29 -5.36
CA ALA A 282 11.14 -1.17 -4.33
C ALA A 282 9.94 -2.00 -4.84
N GLY A 283 9.05 -1.37 -5.63
CA GLY A 283 7.97 -2.09 -6.30
C GLY A 283 8.49 -3.17 -7.25
N ALA A 284 9.54 -2.86 -8.04
CA ALA A 284 10.19 -3.83 -8.92
C ALA A 284 10.96 -4.92 -8.15
N ALA A 285 11.58 -4.59 -7.02
CA ALA A 285 12.26 -5.58 -6.18
C ALA A 285 11.28 -6.55 -5.49
N ALA A 286 10.09 -6.07 -5.13
CA ALA A 286 9.09 -6.90 -4.46
C ALA A 286 8.62 -8.06 -5.34
N VAL A 287 8.54 -7.88 -6.66
CA VAL A 287 8.07 -8.94 -7.55
C VAL A 287 9.11 -10.04 -7.80
N LEU A 288 10.35 -9.88 -7.31
CA LEU A 288 11.39 -10.91 -7.31
C LEU A 288 11.23 -11.94 -6.19
N THR A 289 10.32 -11.69 -5.25
CA THR A 289 10.12 -12.55 -4.08
C THR A 289 8.77 -13.27 -4.16
N PRO A 290 8.68 -14.52 -3.65
CA PRO A 290 7.41 -15.24 -3.66
C PRO A 290 6.44 -14.72 -2.59
N GLY A 291 5.15 -14.73 -2.89
CA GLY A 291 4.09 -14.30 -1.97
C GLY A 291 4.30 -12.89 -1.43
N THR A 292 4.03 -12.68 -0.14
CA THR A 292 4.16 -11.40 0.57
C THR A 292 5.49 -11.29 1.36
N ALA A 293 6.58 -11.80 0.82
CA ALA A 293 7.92 -11.59 1.40
C ALA A 293 8.36 -10.11 1.32
N LEU A 294 7.80 -9.35 0.39
CA LEU A 294 8.08 -7.94 0.09
C LEU A 294 9.50 -7.71 -0.43
N CYS A 295 9.84 -6.45 -0.74
CA CYS A 295 11.16 -6.13 -1.28
C CYS A 295 12.28 -6.34 -0.27
N ASP A 296 13.41 -6.84 -0.74
CA ASP A 296 14.67 -6.84 -0.01
C ASP A 296 15.48 -5.58 -0.33
N ARG A 297 16.22 -5.06 0.67
CA ARG A 297 17.00 -3.84 0.51
C ARG A 297 18.10 -3.96 -0.52
N ALA A 298 18.79 -5.11 -0.56
CA ALA A 298 19.89 -5.33 -1.52
C ALA A 298 19.38 -5.35 -2.96
N ASP A 299 18.19 -5.94 -3.21
CA ASP A 299 17.55 -5.91 -4.52
C ASP A 299 17.13 -4.50 -4.92
N VAL A 300 16.59 -3.71 -3.99
CA VAL A 300 16.24 -2.31 -4.27
C VAL A 300 17.47 -1.50 -4.65
N GLU A 301 18.56 -1.59 -3.89
CA GLU A 301 19.81 -0.88 -4.18
C GLU A 301 20.41 -1.29 -5.54
N ARG A 302 20.29 -2.57 -5.91
CA ARG A 302 20.74 -3.11 -7.20
C ARG A 302 19.89 -2.60 -8.38
N LEU A 303 18.58 -2.42 -8.19
CA LEU A 303 17.65 -1.98 -9.22
C LEU A 303 17.58 -0.45 -9.34
N LEU A 304 17.86 0.28 -8.28
CA LEU A 304 17.74 1.74 -8.21
C LEU A 304 18.43 2.50 -9.37
N PRO A 305 19.66 2.16 -9.80
CA PRO A 305 20.32 2.82 -10.93
C PRO A 305 19.61 2.60 -12.28
N GLN A 306 18.73 1.61 -12.38
CA GLN A 306 18.01 1.27 -13.60
C GLN A 306 16.70 2.03 -13.74
N VAL A 307 16.20 2.65 -12.65
CA VAL A 307 14.98 3.48 -12.69
C VAL A 307 15.26 4.78 -13.45
N ARG A 308 14.56 4.98 -14.54
CA ARG A 308 14.64 6.20 -15.34
C ARG A 308 13.48 7.12 -15.02
N ILE A 309 13.77 8.36 -14.62
CA ILE A 309 12.75 9.39 -14.39
C ILE A 309 12.88 10.46 -15.47
N ARG A 310 11.75 10.83 -16.06
CA ARG A 310 11.65 11.98 -16.98
C ARG A 310 10.55 12.92 -16.53
N ASN A 311 10.74 14.22 -16.77
CA ASN A 311 9.67 15.20 -16.64
C ASN A 311 8.69 15.02 -17.81
N LEU A 312 7.40 15.03 -17.50
CA LEU A 312 6.35 15.16 -18.52
C LEU A 312 6.04 16.66 -18.67
N GLU A 313 6.60 17.31 -19.69
CA GLU A 313 6.32 18.71 -19.97
C GLU A 313 4.88 18.92 -20.46
N VAL A 314 4.29 20.06 -20.12
CA VAL A 314 2.91 20.44 -20.50
C VAL A 314 2.72 20.45 -22.03
N ARG A 315 3.78 20.60 -22.82
CA ARG A 315 3.72 20.57 -24.28
C ARG A 315 3.52 19.18 -24.88
N GLU A 316 4.08 18.13 -24.27
CA GLU A 316 3.88 16.74 -24.69
C GLU A 316 2.45 16.27 -24.40
N LEU A 317 1.81 16.81 -23.34
CA LEU A 317 0.44 16.51 -22.93
C LEU A 317 -0.62 17.12 -23.89
N ALA A 318 -0.31 18.25 -24.54
CA ALA A 318 -1.23 18.88 -25.51
C ALA A 318 -1.23 18.18 -26.86
N ALA A 319 -0.16 17.48 -27.24
CA ALA A 319 -0.05 16.74 -28.48
C ALA A 319 -0.84 15.40 -28.44
N ALA A 320 -1.05 14.80 -27.25
CA ALA A 320 -1.80 13.57 -27.07
C ALA A 320 -3.33 13.75 -27.04
N VAL A 321 -3.83 14.97 -26.85
CA VAL A 321 -5.27 15.30 -26.79
C VAL A 321 -5.81 15.74 -28.16
N GLY A 322 -4.97 15.84 -29.19
CA GLY A 322 -5.27 16.39 -30.51
C GLY A 322 -5.44 15.35 -31.63
N HIS A 323 -5.70 14.06 -31.32
CA HIS A 323 -6.03 13.04 -32.32
C HIS A 323 -7.29 12.27 -31.96
#